data_ef4a1063508b165815768209d121e180
#
_entry.id   ef4a1063508b165815768209d121e180
#
_cell.length_a   1.000
_cell.length_b   1.000
_cell.length_c   1.000
_cell.angle_alpha   90.00
_cell.angle_beta   90.00
_cell.angle_gamma   90.00
#
_symmetry.space_group_name_H-M   'P 1'
#
loop_
_entity.id
_entity.type
_entity.pdbx_description
1 polymer ?
#
loop_
_entity_poly.entity_id
_entity_poly.type
_entity_poly.pdbx_seq_one_letter_code
_entity_poly.pdbx_strand_id
1 'polypeptide(L)'
;MAGSERGVKHNMMTHVGTMTVETDRLLLRKFAYNDDESMLKNWVADEKVQAMYAEPTYTTKEAVRGLLDKYIGGYESPNYYRWAIFEKDGAECIGQIAYFLMDDKNHFGEIEYCIGEAFQRKGYATEATKAAIAYGFEQVGLHKVQISHMSNNLPSRRVIEKCGFCYEGTQRDYFYVDGQYVDRLFYSMLEEEYHTME
;
A
#
# COMPACT_ATOMS: atom_id res chain seq x y z
N MET A 1 -21.29 39.26 16.31
CA MET A 1 -20.97 38.35 15.19
C MET A 1 -20.29 37.12 15.81
N ALA A 2 -21.08 36.06 15.98
CA ALA A 2 -20.58 34.81 16.56
C ALA A 2 -19.98 33.99 15.43
N GLY A 3 -18.67 33.83 15.43
CA GLY A 3 -17.96 32.92 14.56
C GLY A 3 -18.29 31.48 14.96
N SER A 4 -18.96 30.75 14.08
CA SER A 4 -19.20 29.31 14.19
C SER A 4 -17.83 28.59 14.06
N GLU A 5 -17.20 28.29 15.18
CA GLU A 5 -16.16 27.26 15.23
C GLU A 5 -16.85 25.91 14.91
N ARG A 6 -16.80 25.50 13.67
CA ARG A 6 -17.00 24.10 13.31
C ARG A 6 -15.78 23.33 13.82
N GLY A 7 -15.85 22.86 15.04
CA GLY A 7 -14.89 21.91 15.57
C GLY A 7 -14.91 20.65 14.71
N VAL A 8 -13.88 20.47 13.88
CA VAL A 8 -13.60 19.21 13.24
C VAL A 8 -13.36 18.20 14.37
N LYS A 9 -14.29 17.27 14.57
CA LYS A 9 -14.06 16.13 15.44
C LYS A 9 -12.97 15.31 14.79
N HIS A 10 -11.72 15.51 15.19
CA HIS A 10 -10.68 14.54 14.87
C HIS A 10 -11.09 13.21 15.50
N ASN A 11 -11.41 12.23 14.66
CA ASN A 11 -11.55 10.86 15.12
C ASN A 11 -10.23 10.47 15.77
N MET A 12 -10.30 9.93 17.00
CA MET A 12 -9.08 9.40 17.62
C MET A 12 -8.62 8.19 16.80
N MET A 13 -7.37 8.22 16.36
CA MET A 13 -6.73 7.10 15.67
C MET A 13 -6.84 5.84 16.54
N THR A 14 -7.33 4.74 15.97
CA THR A 14 -7.53 3.47 16.65
C THR A 14 -6.99 2.33 15.79
N HIS A 15 -6.04 1.58 16.33
CA HIS A 15 -5.50 0.43 15.62
C HIS A 15 -6.43 -0.77 15.71
N VAL A 16 -6.83 -1.28 14.56
CA VAL A 16 -7.74 -2.43 14.41
C VAL A 16 -7.05 -3.66 13.76
N GLY A 17 -5.76 -3.52 13.43
CA GLY A 17 -4.99 -4.55 12.73
C GLY A 17 -5.43 -4.74 11.27
N THR A 18 -4.84 -5.73 10.62
CA THR A 18 -5.20 -6.10 9.26
C THR A 18 -6.48 -6.94 9.26
N MET A 19 -7.61 -6.36 8.85
CA MET A 19 -8.85 -7.09 8.61
C MET A 19 -9.01 -7.38 7.12
N THR A 20 -9.83 -8.39 6.79
CA THR A 20 -10.17 -8.68 5.39
C THR A 20 -11.00 -7.54 4.80
N VAL A 21 -10.62 -7.12 3.59
CA VAL A 21 -11.34 -6.09 2.81
C VAL A 21 -11.73 -6.68 1.46
N GLU A 22 -12.99 -6.53 1.08
CA GLU A 22 -13.50 -6.90 -0.22
C GLU A 22 -13.82 -5.65 -1.04
N THR A 23 -13.44 -5.66 -2.31
CA THR A 23 -13.80 -4.65 -3.30
C THR A 23 -14.70 -5.27 -4.39
N ASP A 24 -14.94 -4.60 -5.48
CA ASP A 24 -15.72 -5.17 -6.58
C ASP A 24 -15.08 -6.44 -7.15
N ARG A 25 -13.74 -6.45 -7.32
CA ARG A 25 -13.01 -7.52 -8.01
C ARG A 25 -11.94 -8.19 -7.16
N LEU A 26 -11.57 -7.60 -6.00
CA LEU A 26 -10.44 -8.06 -5.20
C LEU A 26 -10.87 -8.50 -3.81
N LEU A 27 -10.13 -9.48 -3.28
CA LEU A 27 -10.10 -9.89 -1.89
C LEU A 27 -8.71 -9.52 -1.33
N LEU A 28 -8.67 -8.65 -0.34
CA LEU A 28 -7.49 -8.27 0.42
C LEU A 28 -7.57 -8.95 1.78
N ARG A 29 -6.64 -9.87 2.07
CA ARG A 29 -6.60 -10.61 3.33
C ARG A 29 -5.20 -10.72 3.90
N LYS A 30 -5.09 -11.16 5.15
CA LYS A 30 -3.78 -11.52 5.73
C LYS A 30 -3.09 -12.58 4.89
N PHE A 31 -1.76 -12.49 4.79
CA PHE A 31 -0.94 -13.55 4.23
C PHE A 31 -1.04 -14.84 5.07
N ALA A 32 -0.91 -15.97 4.40
CA ALA A 32 -0.83 -17.29 4.99
C ALA A 32 0.31 -18.09 4.35
N TYR A 33 0.80 -19.13 5.00
CA TYR A 33 1.95 -19.91 4.50
C TYR A 33 1.69 -20.59 3.16
N ASN A 34 0.44 -20.92 2.85
CA ASN A 34 0.03 -21.50 1.57
C ASN A 34 0.01 -20.49 0.41
N ASP A 35 0.34 -19.22 0.65
CA ASP A 35 0.49 -18.22 -0.40
C ASP A 35 1.90 -18.29 -1.05
N ASP A 36 2.84 -19.03 -0.47
CA ASP A 36 4.25 -19.09 -0.87
C ASP A 36 4.45 -19.41 -2.37
N GLU A 37 3.71 -20.38 -2.92
CA GLU A 37 3.81 -20.77 -4.33
C GLU A 37 3.31 -19.69 -5.27
N SER A 38 2.15 -19.10 -4.97
CA SER A 38 1.59 -18.04 -5.80
C SER A 38 2.39 -16.73 -5.72
N MET A 39 2.95 -16.40 -4.56
CA MET A 39 3.89 -15.29 -4.39
C MET A 39 5.13 -15.48 -5.26
N LEU A 40 5.78 -16.66 -5.16
CA LEU A 40 6.97 -17.00 -5.93
C LEU A 40 6.71 -16.94 -7.44
N LYS A 41 5.58 -17.51 -7.88
CA LYS A 41 5.16 -17.55 -9.27
C LYS A 41 4.87 -16.17 -9.85
N ASN A 42 4.18 -15.32 -9.08
CA ASN A 42 3.50 -14.17 -9.66
C ASN A 42 4.25 -12.84 -9.49
N TRP A 43 5.07 -12.66 -8.44
CA TRP A 43 5.65 -11.34 -8.19
C TRP A 43 6.97 -11.28 -7.41
N VAL A 44 7.22 -12.12 -6.38
CA VAL A 44 8.43 -11.94 -5.54
C VAL A 44 9.73 -12.39 -6.23
N ALA A 45 9.63 -13.26 -7.24
CA ALA A 45 10.76 -13.71 -8.04
C ALA A 45 11.00 -12.87 -9.31
N ASP A 46 10.15 -11.89 -9.57
CA ASP A 46 10.27 -11.01 -10.74
C ASP A 46 11.17 -9.81 -10.39
N GLU A 47 12.38 -9.80 -10.96
CA GLU A 47 13.37 -8.73 -10.75
C GLU A 47 12.86 -7.35 -11.12
N LYS A 48 12.04 -7.24 -12.18
CA LYS A 48 11.49 -5.94 -12.62
C LYS A 48 10.44 -5.41 -11.65
N VAL A 49 9.59 -6.30 -11.14
CA VAL A 49 8.60 -5.94 -10.12
C VAL A 49 9.30 -5.50 -8.84
N GLN A 50 10.29 -6.27 -8.39
CA GLN A 50 11.02 -5.98 -7.14
C GLN A 50 11.88 -4.73 -7.25
N ALA A 51 12.55 -4.49 -8.38
CA ALA A 51 13.33 -3.27 -8.59
C ALA A 51 12.48 -1.98 -8.49
N MET A 52 11.23 -2.00 -9.02
CA MET A 52 10.31 -0.87 -8.92
C MET A 52 9.71 -0.69 -7.53
N TYR A 53 9.83 -1.70 -6.69
CA TYR A 53 9.36 -1.74 -5.32
C TYR A 53 10.48 -1.51 -4.29
N ALA A 54 11.74 -1.46 -4.76
CA ALA A 54 12.97 -1.35 -3.96
C ALA A 54 13.15 -2.51 -2.95
N GLU A 55 12.68 -3.70 -3.30
CA GLU A 55 12.78 -4.91 -2.49
C GLU A 55 13.68 -5.96 -3.14
N PRO A 56 14.31 -6.85 -2.37
CA PRO A 56 15.10 -7.95 -2.92
C PRO A 56 14.21 -8.97 -3.65
N THR A 57 14.80 -9.63 -4.64
CA THR A 57 14.17 -10.73 -5.36
C THR A 57 14.26 -12.02 -4.54
N TYR A 58 13.15 -12.73 -4.39
CA TYR A 58 13.05 -14.01 -3.67
C TYR A 58 12.86 -15.14 -4.66
N THR A 59 13.88 -15.97 -4.87
CA THR A 59 13.89 -16.98 -5.94
C THR A 59 13.63 -18.40 -5.45
N THR A 60 13.54 -18.63 -4.14
CA THR A 60 13.29 -19.95 -3.56
C THR A 60 12.09 -19.92 -2.62
N LYS A 61 11.44 -21.07 -2.46
CA LYS A 61 10.30 -21.24 -1.54
C LYS A 61 10.69 -20.96 -0.10
N GLU A 62 11.91 -21.33 0.30
CA GLU A 62 12.45 -21.08 1.64
C GLU A 62 12.60 -19.58 1.91
N ALA A 63 13.11 -18.84 0.92
CA ALA A 63 13.24 -17.38 1.03
C ALA A 63 11.86 -16.69 1.14
N VAL A 64 10.87 -17.14 0.36
CA VAL A 64 9.49 -16.65 0.44
C VAL A 64 8.86 -16.99 1.78
N ARG A 65 9.11 -18.17 2.35
CA ARG A 65 8.64 -18.54 3.69
C ARG A 65 9.24 -17.64 4.77
N GLY A 66 10.53 -17.33 4.68
CA GLY A 66 11.16 -16.35 5.57
C GLY A 66 10.56 -14.95 5.47
N LEU A 67 10.07 -14.54 4.28
CA LEU A 67 9.30 -13.31 4.11
C LEU A 67 7.92 -13.43 4.75
N LEU A 68 7.23 -14.57 4.57
CA LEU A 68 5.94 -14.85 5.19
C LEU A 68 6.02 -14.89 6.72
N ASP A 69 7.10 -15.43 7.30
CA ASP A 69 7.33 -15.40 8.75
C ASP A 69 7.28 -13.96 9.29
N LYS A 70 7.91 -13.02 8.58
CA LYS A 70 7.87 -11.59 8.96
C LYS A 70 6.46 -11.00 8.84
N TYR A 71 5.75 -11.31 7.75
CA TYR A 71 4.41 -10.79 7.51
C TYR A 71 3.39 -11.34 8.51
N ILE A 72 3.42 -12.66 8.73
CA ILE A 72 2.49 -13.35 9.64
C ILE A 72 2.77 -12.96 11.08
N GLY A 73 4.04 -12.89 11.49
CA GLY A 73 4.45 -12.42 12.82
C GLY A 73 4.03 -10.96 13.08
N GLY A 74 4.04 -10.12 12.04
CA GLY A 74 3.59 -8.73 12.15
C GLY A 74 2.12 -8.58 12.56
N TYR A 75 1.26 -9.56 12.24
CA TYR A 75 -0.17 -9.51 12.59
C TYR A 75 -0.48 -9.67 14.09
N GLU A 76 0.51 -9.96 14.92
CA GLU A 76 0.38 -9.90 16.37
C GLU A 76 0.23 -8.45 16.86
N SER A 77 0.72 -7.48 16.07
CA SER A 77 0.60 -6.06 16.38
C SER A 77 -0.65 -5.44 15.77
N PRO A 78 -1.47 -4.70 16.55
CA PRO A 78 -2.68 -4.07 16.04
C PRO A 78 -2.40 -2.91 15.08
N ASN A 79 -1.18 -2.36 15.03
CA ASN A 79 -0.78 -1.31 14.12
C ASN A 79 -0.06 -1.82 12.86
N TYR A 80 -0.14 -3.12 12.59
CA TYR A 80 0.43 -3.73 11.40
C TYR A 80 -0.65 -3.96 10.33
N TYR A 81 -0.44 -3.37 9.16
CA TYR A 81 -1.41 -3.36 8.06
C TYR A 81 -0.74 -3.82 6.77
N ARG A 82 -0.98 -5.07 6.40
CA ARG A 82 -0.46 -5.68 5.18
C ARG A 82 -1.41 -6.73 4.64
N TRP A 83 -1.77 -6.60 3.38
CA TRP A 83 -2.70 -7.50 2.71
C TRP A 83 -2.06 -8.17 1.51
N ALA A 84 -2.28 -9.48 1.40
CA ALA A 84 -2.18 -10.21 0.15
C ALA A 84 -3.39 -9.87 -0.72
N ILE A 85 -3.17 -9.65 -2.00
CA ILE A 85 -4.20 -9.30 -2.98
C ILE A 85 -4.55 -10.53 -3.80
N PHE A 86 -5.84 -10.82 -3.92
CA PHE A 86 -6.42 -11.88 -4.74
C PHE A 86 -7.50 -11.31 -5.65
N GLU A 87 -7.67 -11.89 -6.86
CA GLU A 87 -8.91 -11.74 -7.61
C GLU A 87 -10.01 -12.51 -6.84
N LYS A 88 -11.25 -11.98 -6.73
CA LYS A 88 -12.34 -12.65 -5.98
C LYS A 88 -12.62 -14.08 -6.45
N ASP A 89 -12.54 -14.31 -7.74
CA ASP A 89 -12.71 -15.62 -8.36
C ASP A 89 -11.39 -16.39 -8.53
N GLY A 90 -10.28 -15.84 -8.01
CA GLY A 90 -8.93 -16.37 -8.13
C GLY A 90 -8.44 -17.04 -6.87
N ALA A 91 -7.57 -18.04 -7.03
CA ALA A 91 -6.94 -18.75 -5.90
C ALA A 91 -5.49 -18.27 -5.62
N GLU A 92 -4.94 -17.38 -6.45
CA GLU A 92 -3.53 -16.99 -6.39
C GLU A 92 -3.34 -15.60 -5.80
N CYS A 93 -2.31 -15.46 -4.96
CA CYS A 93 -1.82 -14.16 -4.52
C CYS A 93 -1.16 -13.44 -5.70
N ILE A 94 -1.76 -12.33 -6.15
CA ILE A 94 -1.32 -11.56 -7.32
C ILE A 94 -0.45 -10.35 -6.97
N GLY A 95 -0.28 -10.07 -5.68
CA GLY A 95 0.47 -8.92 -5.20
C GLY A 95 0.19 -8.63 -3.73
N GLN A 96 0.60 -7.46 -3.30
CA GLN A 96 0.36 -6.96 -1.94
C GLN A 96 0.07 -5.47 -1.90
N ILE A 97 -0.52 -5.03 -0.79
CA ILE A 97 -0.63 -3.64 -0.37
C ILE A 97 -0.43 -3.55 1.15
N ALA A 98 0.22 -2.51 1.63
CA ALA A 98 0.48 -2.32 3.05
C ALA A 98 0.56 -0.83 3.42
N TYR A 99 0.31 -0.54 4.69
CA TYR A 99 0.88 0.62 5.34
C TYR A 99 2.22 0.20 5.94
N PHE A 100 3.32 0.50 5.27
CA PHE A 100 4.65 0.12 5.73
C PHE A 100 5.20 1.07 6.81
N LEU A 101 4.64 2.26 6.89
CA LEU A 101 4.91 3.27 7.91
C LEU A 101 3.58 3.70 8.54
N MET A 102 3.54 3.70 9.88
CA MET A 102 2.46 4.28 10.67
C MET A 102 3.07 5.25 11.68
N ASP A 103 2.62 6.51 11.68
CA ASP A 103 3.05 7.55 12.64
C ASP A 103 1.87 7.93 13.53
N ASP A 104 1.82 7.32 14.72
CA ASP A 104 0.77 7.52 15.71
C ASP A 104 0.77 8.94 16.29
N LYS A 105 1.94 9.58 16.29
CA LYS A 105 2.08 10.94 16.83
C LYS A 105 1.48 11.98 15.90
N ASN A 106 1.66 11.79 14.59
CA ASN A 106 1.24 12.74 13.57
C ASN A 106 0.01 12.22 12.79
N HIS A 107 -0.55 11.08 13.18
CA HIS A 107 -1.76 10.46 12.66
C HIS A 107 -1.73 10.23 11.13
N PHE A 108 -0.62 9.72 10.60
CA PHE A 108 -0.53 9.38 9.19
C PHE A 108 0.03 7.97 8.95
N GLY A 109 -0.26 7.44 7.77
CA GLY A 109 0.32 6.19 7.28
C GLY A 109 0.80 6.34 5.85
N GLU A 110 1.87 5.62 5.47
CA GLU A 110 2.38 5.58 4.10
C GLU A 110 2.11 4.23 3.47
N ILE A 111 1.44 4.24 2.30
CA ILE A 111 1.06 3.06 1.53
C ILE A 111 2.20 2.65 0.60
N GLU A 112 2.44 1.35 0.52
CA GLU A 112 3.20 0.69 -0.53
C GLU A 112 2.38 -0.42 -1.17
N TYR A 113 2.61 -0.72 -2.45
CA TYR A 113 1.97 -1.84 -3.13
C TYR A 113 2.86 -2.40 -4.24
N CYS A 114 2.64 -3.67 -4.58
CA CYS A 114 3.09 -4.24 -5.85
C CYS A 114 2.04 -5.21 -6.41
N ILE A 115 2.04 -5.33 -7.73
CA ILE A 115 1.19 -6.27 -8.48
C ILE A 115 2.08 -7.01 -9.48
N GLY A 116 1.98 -8.33 -9.52
CA GLY A 116 2.68 -9.17 -10.47
C GLY A 116 2.43 -8.77 -11.93
N GLU A 117 3.45 -8.89 -12.80
CA GLU A 117 3.42 -8.36 -14.17
C GLU A 117 2.19 -8.82 -14.96
N ALA A 118 1.82 -10.12 -14.85
CA ALA A 118 0.65 -10.70 -15.55
C ALA A 118 -0.70 -10.11 -15.13
N PHE A 119 -0.75 -9.41 -13.97
CA PHE A 119 -1.97 -8.82 -13.40
C PHE A 119 -1.97 -7.30 -13.47
N GLN A 120 -0.91 -6.68 -13.99
CA GLN A 120 -0.84 -5.24 -14.19
C GLN A 120 -1.78 -4.77 -15.30
N ARG A 121 -2.00 -3.44 -15.38
CA ARG A 121 -2.85 -2.75 -16.38
C ARG A 121 -4.33 -3.17 -16.37
N LYS A 122 -4.77 -3.95 -15.38
CA LYS A 122 -6.19 -4.33 -15.18
C LYS A 122 -6.92 -3.39 -14.19
N GLY A 123 -6.21 -2.41 -13.61
CA GLY A 123 -6.74 -1.48 -12.62
C GLY A 123 -6.67 -1.97 -11.18
N TYR A 124 -6.14 -3.16 -10.91
CA TYR A 124 -6.10 -3.76 -9.58
C TYR A 124 -5.29 -2.94 -8.56
N ALA A 125 -4.14 -2.38 -8.97
CA ALA A 125 -3.38 -1.50 -8.08
C ALA A 125 -4.20 -0.28 -7.63
N THR A 126 -4.93 0.36 -8.55
CA THR A 126 -5.80 1.50 -8.23
C THR A 126 -6.93 1.09 -7.28
N GLU A 127 -7.56 -0.06 -7.52
CA GLU A 127 -8.66 -0.58 -6.70
C GLU A 127 -8.18 -0.94 -5.30
N ALA A 128 -7.07 -1.66 -5.17
CA ALA A 128 -6.46 -1.99 -3.88
C ALA A 128 -6.03 -0.74 -3.11
N THR A 129 -5.43 0.26 -3.81
CA THR A 129 -5.00 1.51 -3.18
C THR A 129 -6.20 2.29 -2.65
N LYS A 130 -7.30 2.41 -3.40
CA LYS A 130 -8.53 3.04 -2.92
C LYS A 130 -9.10 2.34 -1.69
N ALA A 131 -9.09 1.01 -1.68
CA ALA A 131 -9.55 0.23 -0.52
C ALA A 131 -8.66 0.46 0.72
N ALA A 132 -7.34 0.54 0.54
CA ALA A 132 -6.43 0.87 1.65
C ALA A 132 -6.61 2.32 2.15
N ILE A 133 -6.85 3.29 1.26
CA ILE A 133 -7.16 4.67 1.63
C ILE A 133 -8.42 4.71 2.50
N ALA A 134 -9.51 4.11 2.04
CA ALA A 134 -10.77 4.02 2.79
C ALA A 134 -10.54 3.35 4.16
N TYR A 135 -9.80 2.27 4.21
CA TYR A 135 -9.44 1.59 5.46
C TYR A 135 -8.71 2.52 6.44
N GLY A 136 -7.74 3.28 5.94
CA GLY A 136 -6.96 4.22 6.76
C GLY A 136 -7.82 5.33 7.37
N PHE A 137 -8.69 5.95 6.58
CA PHE A 137 -9.54 7.02 7.08
C PHE A 137 -10.72 6.50 7.91
N GLU A 138 -11.43 5.47 7.46
CA GLU A 138 -12.69 5.03 8.06
C GLU A 138 -12.51 4.08 9.25
N GLN A 139 -11.50 3.18 9.18
CA GLN A 139 -11.30 2.15 10.20
C GLN A 139 -10.22 2.52 11.21
N VAL A 140 -9.14 3.18 10.75
CA VAL A 140 -8.01 3.56 11.63
C VAL A 140 -8.17 4.99 12.14
N GLY A 141 -8.83 5.88 11.40
CA GLY A 141 -8.98 7.29 11.75
C GLY A 141 -7.69 8.10 11.49
N LEU A 142 -6.99 7.80 10.40
CA LEU A 142 -5.85 8.60 9.98
C LEU A 142 -6.29 10.01 9.60
N HIS A 143 -5.43 10.99 9.88
CA HIS A 143 -5.59 12.34 9.37
C HIS A 143 -5.04 12.48 7.94
N LYS A 144 -4.03 11.67 7.60
CA LYS A 144 -3.32 11.77 6.31
C LYS A 144 -2.86 10.39 5.85
N VAL A 145 -3.05 10.10 4.58
CA VAL A 145 -2.45 8.95 3.90
C VAL A 145 -1.39 9.46 2.93
N GLN A 146 -0.18 8.88 3.01
CA GLN A 146 0.94 9.19 2.12
C GLN A 146 1.20 8.03 1.17
N ILE A 147 1.81 8.36 0.04
CA ILE A 147 2.34 7.40 -0.92
C ILE A 147 3.50 8.04 -1.67
N SER A 148 4.47 7.23 -2.09
CA SER A 148 5.58 7.73 -2.88
C SER A 148 5.96 6.77 -4.00
N HIS A 149 6.72 7.27 -4.97
CA HIS A 149 7.28 6.43 -6.03
C HIS A 149 8.64 6.97 -6.51
N MET A 150 9.43 6.09 -7.13
CA MET A 150 10.62 6.49 -7.87
C MET A 150 10.23 7.33 -9.08
N SER A 151 10.97 8.39 -9.38
CA SER A 151 10.63 9.33 -10.47
C SER A 151 10.50 8.67 -11.85
N ASN A 152 11.17 7.54 -12.06
CA ASN A 152 11.10 6.73 -13.29
C ASN A 152 9.94 5.69 -13.29
N ASN A 153 9.22 5.50 -12.16
CA ASN A 153 8.09 4.57 -12.07
C ASN A 153 6.78 5.22 -12.52
N LEU A 154 6.63 5.45 -13.82
CA LEU A 154 5.45 6.07 -14.42
C LEU A 154 4.14 5.27 -14.21
N PRO A 155 4.14 3.92 -14.18
CA PRO A 155 2.94 3.15 -13.81
C PRO A 155 2.43 3.49 -12.41
N SER A 156 3.30 3.57 -11.41
CA SER A 156 2.92 3.94 -10.03
C SER A 156 2.36 5.37 -9.96
N ARG A 157 3.00 6.31 -10.65
CA ARG A 157 2.50 7.69 -10.74
C ARG A 157 1.04 7.74 -11.22
N ARG A 158 0.71 6.98 -12.28
CA ARG A 158 -0.67 6.93 -12.82
C ARG A 158 -1.69 6.37 -11.84
N VAL A 159 -1.29 5.40 -11.00
CA VAL A 159 -2.16 4.86 -9.95
C VAL A 159 -2.40 5.93 -8.89
N ILE A 160 -1.36 6.60 -8.43
CA ILE A 160 -1.40 7.68 -7.43
C ILE A 160 -2.33 8.82 -7.89
N GLU A 161 -2.13 9.29 -9.13
CA GLU A 161 -2.97 10.35 -9.73
C GLU A 161 -4.45 9.92 -9.85
N LYS A 162 -4.73 8.66 -10.25
CA LYS A 162 -6.10 8.12 -10.33
C LYS A 162 -6.77 7.93 -8.97
N CYS A 163 -5.99 7.79 -7.91
CA CYS A 163 -6.52 7.72 -6.55
C CYS A 163 -6.79 9.10 -5.95
N GLY A 164 -6.39 10.18 -6.62
CA GLY A 164 -6.67 11.56 -6.19
C GLY A 164 -5.66 12.15 -5.21
N PHE A 165 -4.48 11.55 -5.08
CA PHE A 165 -3.42 12.09 -4.23
C PHE A 165 -2.87 13.40 -4.77
N CYS A 166 -2.57 14.34 -3.87
CA CYS A 166 -1.90 15.61 -4.15
C CYS A 166 -0.38 15.45 -4.06
N TYR A 167 0.35 16.03 -5.03
CA TYR A 167 1.81 16.05 -5.00
C TYR A 167 2.34 16.99 -3.91
N GLU A 168 3.27 16.53 -3.07
CA GLU A 168 3.89 17.32 -1.99
C GLU A 168 5.33 17.75 -2.26
N GLY A 169 6.09 16.95 -3.01
CA GLY A 169 7.48 17.32 -3.26
C GLY A 169 8.36 16.17 -3.73
N THR A 170 9.63 16.50 -4.00
CA THR A 170 10.66 15.56 -4.45
C THR A 170 11.82 15.54 -3.48
N GLN A 171 12.25 14.35 -3.08
CA GLN A 171 13.55 14.09 -2.48
C GLN A 171 14.51 13.67 -3.59
N ARG A 172 15.51 14.51 -3.88
CA ARG A 172 16.47 14.26 -4.93
C ARG A 172 17.43 13.15 -4.55
N ASP A 173 17.82 12.32 -5.53
CA ASP A 173 18.86 11.29 -5.39
C ASP A 173 18.62 10.33 -4.20
N TYR A 174 17.36 9.99 -3.94
CA TYR A 174 16.97 9.21 -2.77
C TYR A 174 17.28 7.73 -2.91
N PHE A 175 17.00 7.15 -4.08
CA PHE A 175 17.24 5.74 -4.37
C PHE A 175 18.52 5.58 -5.20
N TYR A 176 19.27 4.52 -4.94
CA TYR A 176 20.38 4.08 -5.79
C TYR A 176 20.01 2.74 -6.43
N VAL A 177 19.68 2.77 -7.73
CA VAL A 177 19.18 1.62 -8.49
C VAL A 177 19.97 1.50 -9.79
N ASP A 178 20.50 0.32 -10.10
CA ASP A 178 21.24 0.03 -11.33
C ASP A 178 22.38 1.04 -11.62
N GLY A 179 23.11 1.44 -10.58
CA GLY A 179 24.22 2.35 -10.70
C GLY A 179 23.86 3.83 -10.87
N GLN A 180 22.58 4.20 -10.72
CA GLN A 180 22.07 5.54 -10.86
C GLN A 180 21.29 6.01 -9.64
N TYR A 181 21.36 7.31 -9.36
CA TYR A 181 20.48 7.92 -8.36
C TYR A 181 19.14 8.28 -8.99
N VAL A 182 18.06 8.01 -8.25
CA VAL A 182 16.68 8.23 -8.67
C VAL A 182 15.94 9.01 -7.58
N ASP A 183 15.20 10.02 -7.97
CA ASP A 183 14.41 10.82 -7.06
C ASP A 183 13.22 10.04 -6.50
N ARG A 184 12.80 10.39 -5.27
CA ARG A 184 11.56 9.96 -4.64
C ARG A 184 10.53 11.10 -4.68
N LEU A 185 9.37 10.85 -5.28
CA LEU A 185 8.26 11.80 -5.34
C LEU A 185 7.21 11.42 -4.31
N PHE A 186 6.82 12.39 -3.49
CA PHE A 186 5.83 12.24 -2.42
C PHE A 186 4.48 12.81 -2.79
N TYR A 187 3.46 12.11 -2.38
CA TYR A 187 2.07 12.51 -2.52
C TYR A 187 1.31 12.20 -1.24
N SER A 188 0.23 12.93 -1.00
CA SER A 188 -0.65 12.65 0.12
C SER A 188 -2.10 12.93 -0.21
N MET A 189 -2.97 12.43 0.67
CA MET A 189 -4.39 12.74 0.74
C MET A 189 -4.73 13.03 2.20
N LEU A 190 -5.43 14.13 2.46
CA LEU A 190 -5.96 14.49 3.78
C LEU A 190 -7.37 13.90 3.98
N GLU A 191 -7.76 13.68 5.23
CA GLU A 191 -9.11 13.18 5.58
C GLU A 191 -10.22 14.03 4.95
N GLU A 192 -10.10 15.36 4.98
CA GLU A 192 -11.07 16.27 4.39
C GLU A 192 -11.17 16.16 2.86
N GLU A 193 -10.04 15.89 2.18
CA GLU A 193 -10.02 15.67 0.73
C GLU A 193 -10.71 14.36 0.37
N TYR A 194 -10.46 13.29 1.14
CA TYR A 194 -11.13 12.00 0.96
C TYR A 194 -12.64 12.13 1.01
N HIS A 195 -13.19 12.77 2.03
CA HIS A 195 -14.64 12.95 2.18
C HIS A 195 -15.28 13.90 1.16
N THR A 196 -14.51 14.68 0.43
CA THR A 196 -15.03 15.52 -0.66
C THR A 196 -15.06 14.80 -2.00
N MET A 197 -14.41 13.65 -2.12
CA MET A 197 -14.36 12.85 -3.36
C MET A 197 -15.48 11.79 -3.43
N GLU A 198 -16.16 11.51 -2.31
CA GLU A 198 -17.36 10.67 -2.24
C GLU A 198 -18.62 11.45 -2.66
#